data_213af4f40751c888f5b1aaf605f624e0
#
_entry.id   213af4f40751c888f5b1aaf605f624e0
#
_cell.length_a   1.000
_cell.length_b   1.000
_cell.length_c   1.000
_cell.angle_alpha   90.00
_cell.angle_beta   90.00
_cell.angle_gamma   90.00
#
_symmetry.space_group_name_H-M   'P 1'
#
loop_
_entity.id
_entity.type
_entity.pdbx_description
1 polymer ?
#
loop_
_entity_poly.entity_id
_entity_poly.type
_entity_poly.pdbx_seq_one_letter_code
_entity_poly.pdbx_strand_id
1 'polypeptide(L)'
;MPTLEQEWDRRVGKWHSHVTSAAAFSQVLDHLIRLSSPDPADACVDLGAGTGFVTTALAPVVSSVLAVDISAAMAAALAERAARDGLPNVSTQVGDLRQFGLPPASVDLVVSSYVLHHLPDADKRALTARAAQWLRPGGRLVIADMMFGRGRSQRDRAILRQKVTALAAKGPGGWWRIAKNLARYGLGTGHEHPATPEFWQAALRDAGFTDVVFQPVVAEAGIVRGIRPGN
;
A
#
# COMPACT_ATOMS: atom_id res chain seq x y z
N MET A 1 -7.87 22.32 -9.87
CA MET A 1 -6.96 21.16 -9.97
C MET A 1 -7.84 19.90 -9.95
N PRO A 2 -7.49 18.83 -10.68
CA PRO A 2 -8.26 17.59 -10.61
C PRO A 2 -8.22 17.02 -9.19
N THR A 3 -9.30 16.35 -8.77
CA THR A 3 -9.33 15.61 -7.51
C THR A 3 -8.43 14.38 -7.59
N LEU A 4 -8.04 13.80 -6.44
CA LEU A 4 -7.26 12.57 -6.38
C LEU A 4 -7.94 11.42 -7.17
N GLU A 5 -9.25 11.29 -7.03
CA GLU A 5 -10.10 10.37 -7.78
C GLU A 5 -9.93 10.53 -9.30
N GLN A 6 -10.14 11.76 -9.82
CA GLN A 6 -10.00 12.06 -11.25
C GLN A 6 -8.59 11.82 -11.78
N GLU A 7 -7.57 11.97 -10.95
CA GLU A 7 -6.19 11.68 -11.33
C GLU A 7 -5.98 10.17 -11.53
N TRP A 8 -6.52 9.34 -10.64
CA TRP A 8 -6.41 7.89 -10.71
C TRP A 8 -7.27 7.29 -11.82
N ASP A 9 -8.47 7.82 -12.06
CA ASP A 9 -9.32 7.38 -13.19
C ASP A 9 -8.59 7.46 -14.54
N ARG A 10 -7.73 8.46 -14.72
CA ARG A 10 -6.95 8.63 -15.97
C ARG A 10 -5.72 7.72 -16.05
N ARG A 11 -5.35 7.07 -14.96
CA ARG A 11 -4.08 6.30 -14.85
C ARG A 11 -4.26 4.78 -14.94
N VAL A 12 -5.49 4.27 -14.99
CA VAL A 12 -5.80 2.81 -14.93
C VAL A 12 -4.86 1.96 -15.81
N GLY A 13 -4.83 2.22 -17.12
CA GLY A 13 -4.02 1.41 -18.04
C GLY A 13 -2.51 1.53 -17.83
N LYS A 14 -2.02 2.74 -17.52
CA LYS A 14 -0.59 2.98 -17.25
C LYS A 14 -0.16 2.34 -15.93
N TRP A 15 -1.01 2.40 -14.91
CA TRP A 15 -0.74 1.81 -13.61
C TRP A 15 -0.68 0.30 -13.70
N HIS A 16 -1.67 -0.32 -14.34
CA HIS A 16 -1.72 -1.77 -14.52
C HIS A 16 -0.44 -2.30 -15.21
N SER A 17 -0.04 -1.71 -16.34
CA SER A 17 1.17 -2.12 -17.04
C SER A 17 2.44 -1.87 -16.22
N HIS A 18 2.50 -0.81 -15.42
CA HIS A 18 3.65 -0.50 -14.58
C HIS A 18 3.82 -1.53 -13.45
N VAL A 19 2.75 -1.86 -12.77
CA VAL A 19 2.76 -2.81 -11.63
C VAL A 19 3.06 -4.24 -12.09
N THR A 20 2.49 -4.67 -13.22
CA THR A 20 2.68 -6.03 -13.73
C THR A 20 4.04 -6.26 -14.40
N SER A 21 4.69 -5.21 -14.90
CA SER A 21 5.97 -5.32 -15.63
C SER A 21 7.22 -5.12 -14.78
N ALA A 22 7.10 -4.59 -13.56
CA ALA A 22 8.25 -4.24 -12.72
C ALA A 22 8.56 -5.35 -11.71
N ALA A 23 9.71 -6.01 -11.83
CA ALA A 23 10.17 -7.06 -10.90
C ALA A 23 10.15 -6.64 -9.42
N ALA A 24 10.32 -5.35 -9.13
CA ALA A 24 10.24 -4.81 -7.77
C ALA A 24 8.84 -4.99 -7.16
N PHE A 25 7.76 -4.82 -7.93
CA PHE A 25 6.41 -5.02 -7.44
C PHE A 25 6.11 -6.49 -7.15
N SER A 26 6.60 -7.42 -8.00
CA SER A 26 6.45 -8.86 -7.74
C SER A 26 7.16 -9.26 -6.44
N GLN A 27 8.37 -8.75 -6.18
CA GLN A 27 9.06 -8.99 -4.91
C GLN A 27 8.26 -8.47 -3.71
N VAL A 28 7.69 -7.26 -3.81
CA VAL A 28 6.86 -6.70 -2.74
C VAL A 28 5.60 -7.54 -2.52
N LEU A 29 4.94 -8.00 -3.59
CA LEU A 29 3.78 -8.87 -3.50
C LEU A 29 4.12 -10.18 -2.78
N ASP A 30 5.20 -10.88 -3.18
CA ASP A 30 5.63 -12.14 -2.57
C ASP A 30 5.89 -12.00 -1.06
N HIS A 31 6.53 -10.88 -0.68
CA HIS A 31 6.79 -10.58 0.73
C HIS A 31 5.51 -10.21 1.48
N LEU A 32 4.59 -9.44 0.86
CA LEU A 32 3.32 -9.07 1.44
C LEU A 32 2.46 -10.31 1.72
N ILE A 33 2.29 -11.19 0.72
CA ILE A 33 1.52 -12.43 0.87
C ILE A 33 2.12 -13.30 1.98
N ARG A 34 3.44 -13.47 2.01
CA ARG A 34 4.11 -14.27 3.05
C ARG A 34 3.89 -13.70 4.45
N LEU A 35 4.03 -12.37 4.63
CA LEU A 35 3.80 -11.71 5.93
C LEU A 35 2.32 -11.69 6.32
N SER A 36 1.41 -11.69 5.35
CA SER A 36 -0.02 -11.80 5.59
C SER A 36 -0.42 -13.17 6.12
N SER A 37 0.37 -14.23 5.81
CA SER A 37 0.05 -15.62 6.19
C SER A 37 -1.44 -15.94 6.00
N PRO A 38 -1.98 -15.80 4.76
CA PRO A 38 -3.42 -15.94 4.53
C PRO A 38 -3.91 -17.35 4.87
N ASP A 39 -5.11 -17.43 5.46
CA ASP A 39 -5.81 -18.67 5.75
C ASP A 39 -7.04 -18.81 4.83
N PRO A 40 -7.39 -20.00 4.36
CA PRO A 40 -8.57 -20.21 3.53
C PRO A 40 -9.91 -19.72 4.14
N ALA A 41 -9.99 -19.58 5.46
CA ALA A 41 -11.15 -19.04 6.14
C ALA A 41 -11.14 -17.50 6.26
N ASP A 42 -10.04 -16.82 5.92
CA ASP A 42 -9.91 -15.38 6.10
C ASP A 42 -10.91 -14.57 5.26
N ALA A 43 -11.61 -13.65 5.90
CA ALA A 43 -12.26 -12.53 5.24
C ALA A 43 -11.26 -11.37 5.15
N CYS A 44 -10.90 -10.95 3.93
CA CYS A 44 -9.86 -9.98 3.67
C CYS A 44 -10.40 -8.65 3.16
N VAL A 45 -9.68 -7.57 3.46
CA VAL A 45 -9.87 -6.24 2.85
C VAL A 45 -8.57 -5.75 2.24
N ASP A 46 -8.62 -5.34 0.96
CA ASP A 46 -7.51 -4.70 0.24
C ASP A 46 -7.81 -3.20 0.11
N LEU A 47 -7.05 -2.38 0.84
CA LEU A 47 -7.23 -0.93 0.92
C LEU A 47 -6.40 -0.22 -0.16
N GLY A 48 -7.08 0.43 -1.11
CA GLY A 48 -6.48 1.02 -2.30
C GLY A 48 -6.08 -0.03 -3.32
N ALA A 49 -7.00 -0.93 -3.63
CA ALA A 49 -6.75 -2.13 -4.42
C ALA A 49 -6.31 -1.85 -5.86
N GLY A 50 -6.58 -0.65 -6.39
CA GLY A 50 -6.28 -0.29 -7.77
C GLY A 50 -6.89 -1.29 -8.75
N THR A 51 -6.09 -1.78 -9.70
CA THR A 51 -6.49 -2.82 -10.67
C THR A 51 -6.35 -4.25 -10.13
N GLY A 52 -6.18 -4.44 -8.81
CA GLY A 52 -6.26 -5.73 -8.13
C GLY A 52 -4.96 -6.55 -8.11
N PHE A 53 -3.81 -5.91 -8.06
CA PHE A 53 -2.53 -6.60 -8.01
C PHE A 53 -2.38 -7.51 -6.77
N VAL A 54 -2.78 -7.02 -5.59
CA VAL A 54 -2.80 -7.79 -4.35
C VAL A 54 -4.07 -8.64 -4.26
N THR A 55 -5.23 -8.05 -4.57
CA THR A 55 -6.54 -8.72 -4.52
C THR A 55 -6.53 -10.05 -5.27
N THR A 56 -6.07 -10.07 -6.54
CA THR A 56 -6.08 -11.29 -7.36
C THR A 56 -5.08 -12.35 -6.91
N ALA A 57 -4.04 -11.97 -6.16
CA ALA A 57 -3.12 -12.92 -5.56
C ALA A 57 -3.65 -13.52 -4.25
N LEU A 58 -4.46 -12.77 -3.49
CA LEU A 58 -5.08 -13.24 -2.25
C LEU A 58 -6.33 -14.10 -2.53
N ALA A 59 -7.17 -13.71 -3.48
CA ALA A 59 -8.47 -14.33 -3.72
C ALA A 59 -8.43 -15.86 -3.83
N PRO A 60 -7.43 -16.50 -4.49
CA PRO A 60 -7.39 -17.98 -4.57
C PRO A 60 -7.12 -18.69 -3.24
N VAL A 61 -6.65 -17.99 -2.21
CA VAL A 61 -6.15 -18.59 -0.96
C VAL A 61 -6.90 -18.13 0.30
N VAL A 62 -8.00 -17.36 0.12
CA VAL A 62 -8.83 -16.83 1.23
C VAL A 62 -10.31 -17.03 0.94
N SER A 63 -11.18 -16.86 1.95
CA SER A 63 -12.64 -17.02 1.78
C SER A 63 -13.26 -15.88 0.97
N SER A 64 -12.82 -14.64 1.18
CA SER A 64 -13.35 -13.47 0.47
C SER A 64 -12.36 -12.30 0.48
N VAL A 65 -12.45 -11.44 -0.53
CA VAL A 65 -11.70 -10.18 -0.60
C VAL A 65 -12.65 -9.03 -0.93
N LEU A 66 -12.75 -8.06 -0.03
CA LEU A 66 -13.34 -6.75 -0.31
C LEU A 66 -12.23 -5.80 -0.75
N ALA A 67 -12.25 -5.42 -2.02
CA ALA A 67 -11.28 -4.50 -2.61
C ALA A 67 -11.85 -3.07 -2.63
N VAL A 68 -11.19 -2.14 -1.96
CA VAL A 68 -11.64 -0.76 -1.82
C VAL A 68 -10.69 0.18 -2.56
N ASP A 69 -11.22 1.04 -3.42
CA ASP A 69 -10.42 2.08 -4.09
C ASP A 69 -11.23 3.38 -4.22
N ILE A 70 -10.55 4.52 -4.24
CA ILE A 70 -11.20 5.84 -4.41
C ILE A 70 -11.65 6.04 -5.86
N SER A 71 -11.02 5.39 -6.82
CA SER A 71 -11.29 5.50 -8.25
C SER A 71 -12.36 4.47 -8.67
N ALA A 72 -13.48 4.97 -9.17
CA ALA A 72 -14.53 4.12 -9.75
C ALA A 72 -14.02 3.33 -10.96
N ALA A 73 -13.12 3.92 -11.75
CA ALA A 73 -12.54 3.27 -12.92
C ALA A 73 -11.59 2.12 -12.52
N MET A 74 -10.82 2.27 -11.41
CA MET A 74 -9.99 1.18 -10.87
C MET A 74 -10.87 0.04 -10.34
N ALA A 75 -11.88 0.36 -9.53
CA ALA A 75 -12.80 -0.63 -8.98
C ALA A 75 -13.53 -1.43 -10.08
N ALA A 76 -13.99 -0.76 -11.14
CA ALA A 76 -14.61 -1.40 -12.30
C ALA A 76 -13.63 -2.32 -13.04
N ALA A 77 -12.41 -1.85 -13.33
CA ALA A 77 -11.38 -2.64 -14.00
C ALA A 77 -11.00 -3.89 -13.17
N LEU A 78 -10.96 -3.76 -11.84
CA LEU A 78 -10.75 -4.90 -10.95
C LEU A 78 -11.93 -5.89 -10.99
N ALA A 79 -13.17 -5.41 -10.94
CA ALA A 79 -14.36 -6.26 -11.02
C ALA A 79 -14.39 -7.07 -12.34
N GLU A 80 -14.10 -6.43 -13.47
CA GLU A 80 -13.99 -7.10 -14.78
C GLU A 80 -12.86 -8.13 -14.79
N ARG A 81 -11.72 -7.81 -14.20
CA ARG A 81 -10.60 -8.73 -14.07
C ARG A 81 -10.97 -9.94 -13.20
N ALA A 82 -11.56 -9.73 -12.03
CA ALA A 82 -11.97 -10.80 -11.14
C ALA A 82 -12.98 -11.75 -11.81
N ALA A 83 -13.95 -11.20 -12.53
CA ALA A 83 -14.92 -12.01 -13.30
C ALA A 83 -14.23 -12.84 -14.40
N ARG A 84 -13.32 -12.24 -15.18
CA ARG A 84 -12.56 -12.91 -16.24
C ARG A 84 -11.64 -14.01 -15.68
N ASP A 85 -11.00 -13.76 -14.53
CA ASP A 85 -10.05 -14.66 -13.89
C ASP A 85 -10.76 -15.73 -13.01
N GLY A 86 -12.11 -15.74 -12.98
CA GLY A 86 -12.92 -16.74 -12.24
C GLY A 86 -12.78 -16.62 -10.71
N LEU A 87 -12.75 -15.41 -10.17
CA LEU A 87 -12.59 -15.11 -8.74
C LEU A 87 -13.93 -14.61 -8.14
N PRO A 88 -14.92 -15.49 -7.90
CA PRO A 88 -16.27 -15.09 -7.45
C PRO A 88 -16.28 -14.54 -6.00
N ASN A 89 -15.22 -14.78 -5.23
CA ASN A 89 -15.06 -14.31 -3.86
C ASN A 89 -14.47 -12.89 -3.75
N VAL A 90 -14.28 -12.18 -4.88
CA VAL A 90 -13.86 -10.77 -4.92
C VAL A 90 -15.08 -9.87 -5.06
N SER A 91 -15.17 -8.88 -4.19
CA SER A 91 -16.10 -7.76 -4.31
C SER A 91 -15.35 -6.44 -4.35
N THR A 92 -15.85 -5.45 -5.07
CA THR A 92 -15.24 -4.11 -5.18
C THR A 92 -16.14 -3.05 -4.59
N GLN A 93 -15.54 -2.05 -3.94
CA GLN A 93 -16.24 -0.90 -3.38
C GLN A 93 -15.49 0.38 -3.69
N VAL A 94 -16.17 1.40 -4.19
CA VAL A 94 -15.62 2.74 -4.31
C VAL A 94 -15.68 3.43 -2.96
N GLY A 95 -14.56 3.96 -2.48
CA GLY A 95 -14.53 4.61 -1.17
C GLY A 95 -13.23 5.36 -0.88
N ASP A 96 -13.36 6.49 -0.18
CA ASP A 96 -12.23 7.23 0.36
C ASP A 96 -11.76 6.61 1.67
N LEU A 97 -10.51 6.16 1.73
CA LEU A 97 -9.92 5.50 2.91
C LEU A 97 -9.94 6.40 4.16
N ARG A 98 -10.06 7.71 4.01
CA ARG A 98 -10.22 8.64 5.16
C ARG A 98 -11.56 8.47 5.87
N GLN A 99 -12.59 8.03 5.16
CA GLN A 99 -13.96 7.87 5.65
C GLN A 99 -14.43 6.41 5.67
N PHE A 100 -13.72 5.52 4.96
CA PHE A 100 -14.08 4.11 4.86
C PHE A 100 -14.10 3.45 6.24
N GLY A 101 -15.10 2.62 6.47
CA GLY A 101 -15.29 1.89 7.73
C GLY A 101 -15.97 0.54 7.53
N LEU A 102 -15.68 -0.38 8.43
CA LEU A 102 -16.29 -1.71 8.52
C LEU A 102 -16.83 -1.93 9.93
N PRO A 103 -17.76 -2.88 10.10
CA PRO A 103 -18.19 -3.31 11.44
C PRO A 103 -17.00 -3.82 12.27
N PRO A 104 -17.03 -3.64 13.60
CA PRO A 104 -16.01 -4.20 14.47
C PRO A 104 -15.90 -5.72 14.34
N ALA A 105 -14.68 -6.25 14.41
CA ALA A 105 -14.37 -7.69 14.36
C ALA A 105 -15.05 -8.43 13.20
N SER A 106 -15.06 -7.81 11.99
CA SER A 106 -15.72 -8.36 10.81
C SER A 106 -14.76 -9.03 9.81
N VAL A 107 -13.45 -8.77 9.92
CA VAL A 107 -12.44 -9.28 8.99
C VAL A 107 -11.24 -9.87 9.71
N ASP A 108 -10.46 -10.70 9.01
CA ASP A 108 -9.30 -11.43 9.55
C ASP A 108 -8.00 -10.84 9.04
N LEU A 109 -8.01 -10.26 7.84
CA LEU A 109 -6.84 -9.69 7.20
C LEU A 109 -7.16 -8.34 6.54
N VAL A 110 -6.37 -7.32 6.85
CA VAL A 110 -6.39 -6.04 6.16
C VAL A 110 -5.03 -5.85 5.50
N VAL A 111 -5.02 -5.60 4.19
CA VAL A 111 -3.81 -5.32 3.42
C VAL A 111 -3.90 -3.96 2.73
N SER A 112 -2.74 -3.37 2.45
CA SER A 112 -2.62 -2.19 1.59
C SER A 112 -1.27 -2.19 0.90
N SER A 113 -1.22 -1.78 -0.38
CA SER A 113 0.02 -1.77 -1.16
C SER A 113 0.16 -0.51 -2.01
N TYR A 114 1.18 0.30 -1.73
CA TYR A 114 1.53 1.53 -2.46
C TYR A 114 0.40 2.57 -2.56
N VAL A 115 -0.34 2.77 -1.47
CA VAL A 115 -1.48 3.69 -1.41
C VAL A 115 -1.35 4.70 -0.29
N LEU A 116 -0.94 4.26 0.90
CA LEU A 116 -1.07 5.07 2.10
C LEU A 116 -0.09 6.26 2.13
N HIS A 117 0.94 6.24 1.28
CA HIS A 117 1.81 7.41 1.09
C HIS A 117 1.09 8.63 0.46
N HIS A 118 -0.14 8.45 -0.05
CA HIS A 118 -0.99 9.57 -0.47
C HIS A 118 -1.74 10.23 0.68
N LEU A 119 -1.83 9.58 1.84
CA LEU A 119 -2.51 10.14 3.01
C LEU A 119 -1.54 10.96 3.88
N PRO A 120 -2.00 12.07 4.48
CA PRO A 120 -1.29 12.71 5.59
C PRO A 120 -1.07 11.76 6.78
N ASP A 121 -0.08 12.03 7.60
CA ASP A 121 0.29 11.16 8.72
C ASP A 121 -0.83 11.00 9.77
N ALA A 122 -1.65 12.04 9.96
CA ALA A 122 -2.82 11.96 10.83
C ALA A 122 -3.86 10.95 10.31
N ASP A 123 -4.12 10.96 8.99
CA ASP A 123 -5.08 10.04 8.36
C ASP A 123 -4.56 8.60 8.35
N LYS A 124 -3.24 8.39 8.18
CA LYS A 124 -2.61 7.07 8.34
C LYS A 124 -2.83 6.49 9.73
N ARG A 125 -2.60 7.30 10.80
CA ARG A 125 -2.86 6.87 12.18
C ARG A 125 -4.33 6.55 12.41
N ALA A 126 -5.23 7.43 11.95
CA ALA A 126 -6.67 7.23 12.08
C ALA A 126 -7.14 5.95 11.36
N LEU A 127 -6.64 5.70 10.13
CA LEU A 127 -6.93 4.47 9.39
C LEU A 127 -6.40 3.22 10.10
N THR A 128 -5.18 3.28 10.64
CA THR A 128 -4.58 2.17 11.40
C THR A 128 -5.42 1.85 12.65
N ALA A 129 -5.89 2.87 13.37
CA ALA A 129 -6.77 2.69 14.54
C ALA A 129 -8.13 2.09 14.15
N ARG A 130 -8.73 2.50 13.03
CA ARG A 130 -9.97 1.89 12.53
C ARG A 130 -9.74 0.43 12.10
N ALA A 131 -8.64 0.14 11.40
CA ALA A 131 -8.30 -1.21 10.99
C ALA A 131 -8.17 -2.18 12.18
N ALA A 132 -7.61 -1.70 13.31
CA ALA A 132 -7.56 -2.48 14.55
C ALA A 132 -8.95 -2.84 15.09
N GLN A 133 -9.95 -1.98 14.88
CA GLN A 133 -11.34 -2.26 15.29
C GLN A 133 -12.01 -3.27 14.35
N TRP A 134 -11.76 -3.22 13.04
CA TRP A 134 -12.36 -4.11 12.03
C TRP A 134 -11.86 -5.55 12.13
N LEU A 135 -10.60 -5.72 12.50
CA LEU A 135 -9.98 -7.03 12.62
C LEU A 135 -10.57 -7.82 13.78
N ARG A 136 -10.76 -9.12 13.59
CA ARG A 136 -11.02 -10.07 14.69
C ARG A 136 -9.77 -10.24 15.55
N PRO A 137 -9.91 -10.70 16.80
CA PRO A 137 -8.77 -11.13 17.61
C PRO A 137 -7.88 -12.13 16.83
N GLY A 138 -6.56 -11.90 16.82
CA GLY A 138 -5.61 -12.65 15.98
C GLY A 138 -5.52 -12.18 14.54
N GLY A 139 -6.38 -11.28 14.09
CA GLY A 139 -6.35 -10.71 12.74
C GLY A 139 -5.11 -9.85 12.48
N ARG A 140 -4.78 -9.66 11.22
CA ARG A 140 -3.51 -9.04 10.77
C ARG A 140 -3.74 -7.81 9.92
N LEU A 141 -2.96 -6.74 10.19
CA LEU A 141 -2.81 -5.59 9.31
C LEU A 141 -1.42 -5.65 8.66
N VAL A 142 -1.36 -5.67 7.32
CA VAL A 142 -0.11 -5.73 6.57
C VAL A 142 -0.08 -4.58 5.54
N ILE A 143 0.89 -3.70 5.67
CA ILE A 143 1.05 -2.52 4.82
C ILE A 143 2.38 -2.61 4.10
N ALA A 144 2.35 -2.67 2.78
CA ALA A 144 3.50 -2.51 1.90
C ALA A 144 3.48 -1.12 1.28
N ASP A 145 4.51 -0.31 1.52
CA ASP A 145 4.53 1.05 1.00
C ASP A 145 5.95 1.60 0.85
N MET A 146 6.07 2.80 0.31
CA MET A 146 7.29 3.58 0.37
C MET A 146 7.57 3.99 1.82
N MET A 147 8.53 3.29 2.44
CA MET A 147 8.91 3.53 3.85
C MET A 147 10.29 4.17 3.91
N PHE A 148 10.31 5.49 3.87
CA PHE A 148 11.52 6.25 3.61
C PHE A 148 11.47 7.64 4.26
N GLY A 149 12.51 7.97 5.03
CA GLY A 149 12.62 9.20 5.85
C GLY A 149 13.43 10.33 5.20
N ARG A 150 13.55 10.35 3.86
CA ARG A 150 14.20 11.44 3.11
C ARG A 150 15.65 11.72 3.53
N GLY A 151 16.42 10.70 3.89
CA GLY A 151 17.86 10.81 4.20
C GLY A 151 18.17 10.91 5.69
N ARG A 152 17.20 10.79 6.58
CA ARG A 152 17.41 10.83 8.04
C ARG A 152 18.16 9.60 8.57
N SER A 153 17.90 8.41 8.02
CA SER A 153 18.56 7.17 8.42
C SER A 153 19.74 6.81 7.49
N GLN A 154 20.59 5.86 7.92
CA GLN A 154 21.64 5.31 7.07
C GLN A 154 21.04 4.58 5.85
N ARG A 155 19.94 3.85 6.04
CA ARG A 155 19.17 3.21 4.96
C ARG A 155 18.68 4.25 3.95
N ASP A 156 18.09 5.34 4.40
CA ASP A 156 17.59 6.40 3.50
C ASP A 156 18.72 7.01 2.67
N ARG A 157 19.87 7.26 3.28
CA ARG A 157 21.04 7.78 2.55
C ARG A 157 21.55 6.81 1.50
N ALA A 158 21.54 5.49 1.78
CA ALA A 158 21.90 4.46 0.82
C ALA A 158 20.91 4.43 -0.36
N ILE A 159 19.61 4.49 -0.10
CA ILE A 159 18.54 4.58 -1.12
C ILE A 159 18.73 5.81 -2.00
N LEU A 160 18.96 6.99 -1.39
CA LEU A 160 19.18 8.23 -2.13
C LEU A 160 20.42 8.13 -3.03
N ARG A 161 21.54 7.62 -2.51
CA ARG A 161 22.77 7.42 -3.31
C ARG A 161 22.48 6.50 -4.51
N GLN A 162 21.84 5.37 -4.29
CA GLN A 162 21.49 4.44 -5.37
C GLN A 162 20.60 5.11 -6.43
N LYS A 163 19.57 5.86 -6.03
CA LYS A 163 18.69 6.59 -6.96
C LYS A 163 19.44 7.67 -7.75
N VAL A 164 20.29 8.44 -7.07
CA VAL A 164 21.11 9.47 -7.72
C VAL A 164 22.07 8.84 -8.73
N THR A 165 22.79 7.78 -8.35
CA THR A 165 23.71 7.06 -9.24
C THR A 165 22.98 6.48 -10.46
N ALA A 166 21.83 5.84 -10.26
CA ALA A 166 21.02 5.28 -11.35
C ALA A 166 20.47 6.35 -12.31
N LEU A 167 20.12 7.52 -11.81
CA LEU A 167 19.67 8.64 -12.64
C LEU A 167 20.86 9.30 -13.36
N ALA A 168 21.98 9.55 -12.66
CA ALA A 168 23.18 10.15 -13.25
C ALA A 168 23.72 9.30 -14.41
N ALA A 169 23.66 7.97 -14.30
CA ALA A 169 24.07 7.05 -15.36
C ALA A 169 23.26 7.20 -16.67
N LYS A 170 22.09 7.86 -16.62
CA LYS A 170 21.25 8.17 -17.80
C LYS A 170 21.66 9.45 -18.55
N GLY A 171 22.81 10.05 -18.20
CA GLY A 171 23.34 11.25 -18.82
C GLY A 171 22.56 12.54 -18.50
N PRO A 172 22.58 13.56 -19.40
CA PRO A 172 22.02 14.88 -19.13
C PRO A 172 20.54 14.87 -18.69
N GLY A 173 19.71 13.99 -19.28
CA GLY A 173 18.32 13.81 -18.90
C GLY A 173 18.14 13.28 -17.47
N GLY A 174 19.08 12.45 -17.00
CA GLY A 174 19.10 11.95 -15.63
C GLY A 174 19.43 13.06 -14.62
N TRP A 175 20.42 13.90 -14.94
CA TRP A 175 20.79 15.06 -14.12
C TRP A 175 19.66 16.08 -14.01
N TRP A 176 18.95 16.34 -15.13
CA TRP A 176 17.75 17.18 -15.11
C TRP A 176 16.65 16.63 -14.19
N ARG A 177 16.43 15.31 -14.20
CA ARG A 177 15.46 14.66 -13.31
C ARG A 177 15.89 14.75 -11.84
N ILE A 178 17.18 14.65 -11.53
CA ILE A 178 17.71 14.84 -10.16
C ILE A 178 17.40 16.26 -9.71
N ALA A 179 17.75 17.28 -10.51
CA ALA A 179 17.53 18.68 -10.20
C ALA A 179 16.03 18.98 -9.99
N LYS A 180 15.15 18.49 -10.88
CA LYS A 180 13.70 18.64 -10.76
C LYS A 180 13.15 17.97 -9.49
N ASN A 181 13.63 16.79 -9.14
CA ASN A 181 13.20 16.09 -7.92
C ASN A 181 13.67 16.83 -6.67
N LEU A 182 14.92 17.31 -6.63
CA LEU A 182 15.43 18.12 -5.51
C LEU A 182 14.62 19.40 -5.33
N ALA A 183 14.29 20.11 -6.43
CA ALA A 183 13.45 21.30 -6.37
C ALA A 183 12.04 20.98 -5.84
N ARG A 184 11.42 19.90 -6.32
CA ARG A 184 10.09 19.46 -5.86
C ARG A 184 10.08 19.06 -4.38
N TYR A 185 11.13 18.37 -3.91
CA TYR A 185 11.28 17.99 -2.50
C TYR A 185 11.59 19.20 -1.61
N GLY A 186 12.41 20.16 -2.10
CA GLY A 186 12.73 21.38 -1.37
C GLY A 186 11.54 22.34 -1.22
N LEU A 187 10.67 22.40 -2.23
CA LEU A 187 9.49 23.27 -2.24
C LEU A 187 8.24 22.65 -1.58
N GLY A 188 8.32 21.38 -1.13
CA GLY A 188 7.18 20.71 -0.47
C GLY A 188 5.92 20.53 -1.35
N THR A 189 6.07 20.66 -2.67
CA THR A 189 4.94 20.64 -3.62
C THR A 189 4.48 19.23 -4.03
N GLY A 190 4.98 18.17 -3.37
CA GLY A 190 4.58 16.80 -3.67
C GLY A 190 3.32 16.38 -2.91
N HIS A 191 2.37 15.73 -3.59
CA HIS A 191 1.19 15.10 -3.00
C HIS A 191 1.49 13.76 -2.29
N GLU A 192 2.77 13.39 -2.20
CA GLU A 192 3.21 12.14 -1.58
C GLU A 192 3.76 12.42 -0.18
N HIS A 193 3.27 11.67 0.79
CA HIS A 193 3.63 11.70 2.20
C HIS A 193 4.20 10.35 2.63
N PRO A 194 5.37 9.90 2.10
CA PRO A 194 5.97 8.65 2.54
C PRO A 194 6.30 8.72 4.03
N ALA A 195 6.00 7.66 4.76
CA ALA A 195 6.27 7.57 6.19
C ALA A 195 7.45 6.62 6.46
N THR A 196 8.17 6.84 7.56
CA THR A 196 9.30 5.98 7.92
C THR A 196 8.84 4.65 8.50
N PRO A 197 9.70 3.62 8.53
CA PRO A 197 9.39 2.37 9.25
C PRO A 197 9.03 2.61 10.72
N GLU A 198 9.73 3.52 11.38
CA GLU A 198 9.50 3.86 12.79
C GLU A 198 8.12 4.48 13.00
N PHE A 199 7.69 5.35 12.06
CA PHE A 199 6.34 5.92 12.08
C PHE A 199 5.27 4.81 12.02
N TRP A 200 5.40 3.88 11.07
CA TRP A 200 4.44 2.80 10.91
C TRP A 200 4.42 1.85 12.11
N GLN A 201 5.61 1.49 12.63
CA GLN A 201 5.69 0.65 13.84
C GLN A 201 5.07 1.34 15.05
N ALA A 202 5.28 2.65 15.22
CA ALA A 202 4.63 3.43 16.28
C ALA A 202 3.13 3.48 16.07
N ALA A 203 2.64 3.81 14.86
CA ALA A 203 1.22 3.89 14.56
C ALA A 203 0.47 2.56 14.83
N LEU A 204 1.09 1.41 14.50
CA LEU A 204 0.51 0.11 14.81
C LEU A 204 0.47 -0.14 16.34
N ARG A 205 1.56 0.13 17.07
CA ARG A 205 1.60 -0.06 18.53
C ARG A 205 0.59 0.85 19.23
N ASP A 206 0.50 2.12 18.82
CA ASP A 206 -0.45 3.10 19.35
C ASP A 206 -1.90 2.66 19.11
N ALA A 207 -2.17 1.94 18.02
CA ALA A 207 -3.48 1.34 17.70
C ALA A 207 -3.75 0.00 18.42
N GLY A 208 -2.82 -0.48 19.25
CA GLY A 208 -2.98 -1.69 20.07
C GLY A 208 -2.53 -2.98 19.38
N PHE A 209 -1.86 -2.90 18.22
CA PHE A 209 -1.29 -4.10 17.59
C PHE A 209 -0.07 -4.61 18.38
N THR A 210 0.03 -5.93 18.46
CA THR A 210 1.20 -6.67 18.95
C THR A 210 1.97 -7.29 17.79
N ASP A 211 3.11 -7.94 18.06
CA ASP A 211 3.93 -8.59 17.04
C ASP A 211 4.24 -7.67 15.85
N VAL A 212 4.53 -6.40 16.16
CA VAL A 212 4.80 -5.40 15.15
C VAL A 212 6.19 -5.61 14.55
N VAL A 213 6.23 -6.04 13.30
CA VAL A 213 7.46 -6.28 12.55
C VAL A 213 7.57 -5.33 11.37
N PHE A 214 8.81 -4.99 11.00
CA PHE A 214 9.14 -4.28 9.77
C PHE A 214 10.12 -5.13 8.96
N GLN A 215 9.84 -5.24 7.65
CA GLN A 215 10.71 -5.92 6.69
C GLN A 215 11.04 -4.97 5.53
N PRO A 216 12.31 -4.61 5.32
CA PRO A 216 12.73 -3.94 4.10
C PRO A 216 12.65 -4.93 2.92
N VAL A 217 12.23 -4.46 1.74
CA VAL A 217 12.10 -5.33 0.55
C VAL A 217 13.09 -4.87 -0.53
N VAL A 218 12.76 -3.82 -1.26
CA VAL A 218 13.60 -3.30 -2.35
C VAL A 218 13.56 -1.78 -2.37
N ALA A 219 14.71 -1.14 -2.49
CA ALA A 219 14.85 0.31 -2.46
C ALA A 219 14.11 0.94 -1.26
N GLU A 220 13.15 1.86 -1.53
CA GLU A 220 12.31 2.47 -0.48
C GLU A 220 11.14 1.60 -0.03
N ALA A 221 10.86 0.51 -0.73
CA ALA A 221 9.76 -0.39 -0.35
C ALA A 221 10.06 -1.09 0.97
N GLY A 222 9.07 -1.10 1.84
CA GLY A 222 9.08 -1.83 3.09
C GLY A 222 7.69 -2.35 3.41
N ILE A 223 7.62 -3.34 4.29
CA ILE A 223 6.37 -3.91 4.77
C ILE A 223 6.37 -3.86 6.29
N VAL A 224 5.27 -3.40 6.86
CA VAL A 224 4.98 -3.56 8.29
C VAL A 224 3.79 -4.49 8.47
N ARG A 225 3.86 -5.33 9.50
CA ARG A 225 2.75 -6.16 9.96
C ARG A 225 2.53 -5.92 11.43
N GLY A 226 1.25 -5.88 11.84
CA GLY A 226 0.83 -5.97 13.23
C GLY A 226 -0.28 -6.99 13.37
N ILE A 227 -0.35 -7.65 14.53
CA ILE A 227 -1.39 -8.62 14.87
C ILE A 227 -2.29 -7.98 15.92
N ARG A 228 -3.63 -8.04 15.71
CA ARG A 228 -4.57 -7.68 16.76
C ARG A 228 -4.48 -8.72 17.88
N PRO A 229 -4.23 -8.33 19.14
CA PRO A 229 -4.16 -9.30 20.23
C PRO A 229 -5.47 -10.10 20.37
N GLY A 230 -5.33 -11.38 20.75
CA GLY A 230 -6.43 -12.17 21.26
C GLY A 230 -6.88 -11.61 22.60
N ASN A 231 -8.14 -11.79 22.91
CA ASN A 231 -8.65 -11.47 24.27
C ASN A 231 -8.02 -12.41 25.28
#